data_35fc6f28cdade8e38f95606183e5a8f2
#
_entry.id   35fc6f28cdade8e38f95606183e5a8f2
#
_cell.length_a   1.000
_cell.length_b   1.000
_cell.length_c   1.000
_cell.angle_alpha   90.00
_cell.angle_beta   90.00
_cell.angle_gamma   90.00
#
_symmetry.space_group_name_H-M   'P 1'
#
loop_
_entity.id
_entity.type
_entity.pdbx_description
1 polymer ?
#
loop_
_entity_poly.entity_id
_entity_poly.type
_entity_poly.pdbx_seq_one_letter_code
_entity_poly.pdbx_strand_id
1 'polypeptide(L)'
;MKVFGLNFLIVLAAIVAGTAKTQQQETTRPGEALYKQRCAPCHEGAVPRAPNRAALKQMSPENVRVALLGGSMAVEGMGLSLAEIADLAEFLTGRRPVKEQIPAAAFCAADQERAFADPLAKPHWNGWGVDLEQHRFQPAGMAQLAAEQVPKLKLKWAFGFPGVLRAQAQATVAGGRVFVGSFERRVYSLSAETGCIFWVFDTDAPVRTAVSLGQNGSGWAAYFGDQHASAYAVEAVTGKLLWKTHVEEFPGAMITGAPALAEGRLYVPMSSAEEVFAGNPGYECCRFRGSVSALDAATGKVVWKSYTVVEQPRPIRESKVGVQLWGPSGAGVWSSPTVDLKSRTLYVTTGDSYSDPAAPTSDSFLAFDLETGKLKWSQQMTKGDAFNVNCGAPAEMRTNCPEANGPDFDFGSSPILVELRKGRRALIAGQKSGVVYALDPDKQGEVLWQRRVGRGGPTGGVQWGSATDENNVYVALSDVVMKPVPAGTPGARDTAFGFAAQLDPKIGGGLFALKLSSGEIAWQTPHPGCGDSPGCSPAQSAAVTAIPGVVFSGGLDGHLRAYASEDGHILWDVDTTKDFKTANGVKAHGGALDGPGAVIVGGTLFVNSGYAFLGAAPGNVLLAFSVDGK
;
A
#
# COMPACT_ATOMS: atom_id res chain seq x y z
N MET A 1 91.32 53.12 -1.93
CA MET A 1 91.22 52.23 -3.10
C MET A 1 89.82 51.71 -3.29
N LYS A 2 89.29 52.09 -4.40
CA LYS A 2 87.96 51.67 -5.03
C LYS A 2 86.71 51.66 -4.17
N VAL A 3 85.95 52.72 -4.33
CA VAL A 3 84.60 52.99 -4.00
C VAL A 3 83.73 52.27 -5.03
N PHE A 4 82.64 51.60 -4.57
CA PHE A 4 81.52 51.23 -5.43
C PHE A 4 80.25 51.83 -4.88
N GLY A 5 79.62 52.65 -5.72
CA GLY A 5 78.35 53.34 -5.40
C GLY A 5 77.14 52.40 -5.54
N LEU A 6 76.19 52.67 -4.70
CA LEU A 6 74.89 51.98 -4.69
C LEU A 6 73.83 52.91 -5.28
N ASN A 7 73.31 52.56 -6.49
CA ASN A 7 72.18 53.25 -7.12
C ASN A 7 70.91 52.75 -6.53
N PHE A 8 70.07 53.64 -5.96
CA PHE A 8 68.72 53.40 -5.54
C PHE A 8 67.80 53.58 -6.75
N LEU A 9 67.11 52.51 -7.18
CA LEU A 9 66.00 52.56 -8.12
C LEU A 9 64.68 52.58 -7.29
N ILE A 10 63.91 53.69 -7.40
CA ILE A 10 62.57 53.82 -6.87
C ILE A 10 61.60 53.19 -7.88
N VAL A 11 61.00 52.06 -7.52
CA VAL A 11 59.87 51.46 -8.31
C VAL A 11 58.55 51.96 -7.71
N LEU A 12 57.85 52.79 -8.48
CA LEU A 12 56.42 53.14 -8.20
C LEU A 12 55.57 51.90 -8.45
N ALA A 13 54.99 51.33 -7.41
CA ALA A 13 53.98 50.33 -7.51
C ALA A 13 52.62 51.03 -7.64
N ALA A 14 51.96 50.90 -8.80
CA ALA A 14 50.60 51.30 -9.02
C ALA A 14 49.66 50.26 -8.37
N ILE A 15 48.93 50.66 -7.34
CA ILE A 15 47.87 49.83 -6.70
C ILE A 15 46.67 49.89 -7.61
N VAL A 16 46.42 48.83 -8.37
CA VAL A 16 45.12 48.58 -9.05
C VAL A 16 44.19 48.01 -8.02
N ALA A 17 43.22 48.80 -7.54
CA ALA A 17 42.13 48.37 -6.71
C ALA A 17 41.15 47.51 -7.56
N GLY A 18 41.38 46.21 -7.62
CA GLY A 18 40.43 45.25 -8.16
C GLY A 18 39.25 45.10 -7.19
N THR A 19 38.08 45.62 -7.53
CA THR A 19 36.84 45.30 -6.84
C THR A 19 36.54 43.80 -7.04
N ALA A 20 36.90 42.96 -6.08
CA ALA A 20 36.42 41.59 -6.00
C ALA A 20 34.91 41.64 -5.77
N LYS A 21 34.12 41.40 -6.82
CA LYS A 21 32.72 41.01 -6.68
C LYS A 21 32.72 39.69 -5.92
N THR A 22 32.43 39.74 -4.64
CA THR A 22 32.03 38.55 -3.87
C THR A 22 30.78 37.97 -4.54
N GLN A 23 30.94 36.90 -5.29
CA GLN A 23 29.81 36.05 -5.65
C GLN A 23 29.23 35.53 -4.34
N GLN A 24 28.15 36.16 -3.86
CA GLN A 24 27.30 35.55 -2.86
C GLN A 24 26.78 34.26 -3.49
N GLN A 25 27.33 33.14 -3.04
CA GLN A 25 26.72 31.83 -3.23
C GLN A 25 25.32 31.95 -2.61
N GLU A 26 24.28 32.07 -3.44
CA GLU A 26 22.92 31.92 -3.00
C GLU A 26 22.83 30.54 -2.35
N THR A 27 22.79 30.50 -1.04
CA THR A 27 22.47 29.29 -0.28
C THR A 27 21.01 28.97 -0.61
N THR A 28 20.79 28.04 -1.53
CA THR A 28 19.47 27.51 -1.85
C THR A 28 18.82 27.06 -0.55
N ARG A 29 17.64 27.63 -0.26
CA ARG A 29 16.90 27.26 0.96
C ARG A 29 16.56 25.78 0.91
N PRO A 30 16.63 25.05 2.03
CA PRO A 30 16.13 23.70 2.08
C PRO A 30 14.70 23.64 1.50
N GLY A 31 14.38 22.63 0.70
CA GLY A 31 13.08 22.50 0.01
C GLY A 31 12.94 23.23 -1.33
N GLU A 32 13.78 24.24 -1.64
CA GLU A 32 13.69 24.97 -2.91
C GLU A 32 14.05 24.09 -4.12
N ALA A 33 15.08 23.31 -4.02
CA ALA A 33 15.49 22.36 -5.07
C ALA A 33 14.39 21.32 -5.35
N LEU A 34 13.82 20.76 -4.30
CA LEU A 34 12.71 19.82 -4.38
C LEU A 34 11.45 20.46 -4.99
N TYR A 35 11.15 21.68 -4.60
CA TYR A 35 10.03 22.42 -5.18
C TYR A 35 10.20 22.61 -6.69
N LYS A 36 11.37 23.07 -7.12
CA LYS A 36 11.66 23.27 -8.54
C LYS A 36 11.56 21.98 -9.34
N GLN A 37 12.01 20.89 -8.76
CA GLN A 37 12.01 19.58 -9.41
C GLN A 37 10.62 18.94 -9.51
N ARG A 38 9.83 18.97 -8.41
CA ARG A 38 8.59 18.19 -8.31
C ARG A 38 7.29 19.01 -8.35
N CYS A 39 7.34 20.26 -7.94
CA CYS A 39 6.12 21.06 -7.72
C CYS A 39 5.96 22.20 -8.73
N ALA A 40 7.05 22.90 -9.06
CA ALA A 40 7.01 24.07 -9.96
C ALA A 40 6.41 23.74 -11.35
N PRO A 41 6.64 22.57 -11.97
CA PRO A 41 6.02 22.26 -13.27
C PRO A 41 4.50 22.44 -13.29
N CYS A 42 3.81 22.12 -12.19
CA CYS A 42 2.36 22.29 -12.09
C CYS A 42 1.98 23.64 -11.45
N HIS A 43 2.69 24.07 -10.40
CA HIS A 43 2.31 25.22 -9.56
C HIS A 43 2.83 26.57 -10.04
N GLU A 44 3.63 26.62 -11.11
CA GLU A 44 4.12 27.85 -11.75
C GLU A 44 3.52 28.08 -13.15
N GLY A 45 2.29 27.60 -13.38
CA GLY A 45 1.50 27.98 -14.54
C GLY A 45 1.24 26.94 -15.61
N ALA A 46 1.88 25.75 -15.54
CA ALA A 46 1.63 24.68 -16.52
C ALA A 46 0.24 24.04 -16.37
N VAL A 47 -0.30 24.04 -15.13
CA VAL A 47 -1.64 23.52 -14.81
C VAL A 47 -2.51 24.65 -14.29
N PRO A 48 -3.49 25.15 -15.05
CA PRO A 48 -4.25 26.37 -14.72
C PRO A 48 -5.01 26.33 -13.37
N ARG A 49 -5.30 25.13 -12.86
CA ARG A 49 -6.02 24.93 -11.59
C ARG A 49 -5.13 24.56 -10.42
N ALA A 50 -3.86 24.30 -10.65
CA ALA A 50 -2.94 24.11 -9.54
C ALA A 50 -2.82 25.42 -8.75
N PRO A 51 -2.92 25.39 -7.41
CA PRO A 51 -2.70 26.59 -6.61
C PRO A 51 -1.34 27.18 -6.95
N ASN A 52 -1.30 28.42 -7.41
CA ASN A 52 -0.02 29.08 -7.73
C ASN A 52 0.83 29.30 -6.46
N ARG A 53 2.08 29.68 -6.65
CA ARG A 53 3.04 29.91 -5.56
C ARG A 53 2.50 30.86 -4.47
N ALA A 54 1.72 31.87 -4.84
CA ALA A 54 1.13 32.81 -3.89
C ALA A 54 0.03 32.15 -3.04
N ALA A 55 -0.81 31.32 -3.64
CA ALA A 55 -1.83 30.56 -2.92
C ALA A 55 -1.20 29.51 -1.98
N LEU A 56 -0.17 28.79 -2.42
CA LEU A 56 0.56 27.85 -1.58
C LEU A 56 1.17 28.51 -0.35
N LYS A 57 1.65 29.76 -0.49
CA LYS A 57 2.21 30.54 0.63
C LYS A 57 1.18 30.87 1.71
N GLN A 58 -0.11 30.89 1.39
CA GLN A 58 -1.19 31.13 2.34
C GLN A 58 -1.64 29.87 3.09
N MET A 59 -1.18 28.69 2.67
CA MET A 59 -1.53 27.44 3.35
C MET A 59 -0.83 27.34 4.70
N SER A 60 -1.38 26.52 5.61
CA SER A 60 -0.62 26.11 6.79
C SER A 60 0.44 25.08 6.39
N PRO A 61 1.60 25.05 7.06
CA PRO A 61 2.62 24.04 6.80
C PRO A 61 2.09 22.62 7.06
N GLU A 62 1.15 22.44 7.99
CA GLU A 62 0.48 21.18 8.28
C GLU A 62 -0.36 20.72 7.08
N ASN A 63 -1.10 21.64 6.42
CA ASN A 63 -1.88 21.31 5.23
C ASN A 63 -0.98 20.89 4.06
N VAL A 64 0.16 21.54 3.86
CA VAL A 64 1.15 21.10 2.87
C VAL A 64 1.66 19.70 3.19
N ARG A 65 2.00 19.44 4.45
CA ARG A 65 2.45 18.11 4.90
C ARG A 65 1.37 17.06 4.67
N VAL A 66 0.12 17.33 5.04
CA VAL A 66 -1.01 16.41 4.84
C VAL A 66 -1.24 16.14 3.35
N ALA A 67 -1.17 17.16 2.50
CA ALA A 67 -1.32 17.01 1.06
C ALA A 67 -0.28 16.05 0.47
N LEU A 68 0.98 16.16 0.91
CA LEU A 68 2.09 15.32 0.44
C LEU A 68 2.10 13.92 1.05
N LEU A 69 1.66 13.75 2.30
CA LEU A 69 1.67 12.43 2.97
C LEU A 69 0.50 11.53 2.56
N GLY A 70 -0.62 12.08 2.17
CA GLY A 70 -1.78 11.25 1.91
C GLY A 70 -2.96 12.00 1.30
N GLY A 71 -2.78 13.28 0.94
CA GLY A 71 -3.78 14.12 0.30
C GLY A 71 -3.61 14.20 -1.21
N SER A 72 -4.01 15.33 -1.79
CA SER A 72 -4.03 15.57 -3.25
C SER A 72 -2.66 15.51 -3.93
N MET A 73 -1.57 15.71 -3.19
CA MET A 73 -0.18 15.67 -3.68
C MET A 73 0.60 14.45 -3.16
N ALA A 74 -0.10 13.38 -2.82
CA ALA A 74 0.54 12.21 -2.24
C ALA A 74 1.48 11.48 -3.21
N VAL A 75 1.19 11.55 -4.51
CA VAL A 75 2.06 11.00 -5.57
C VAL A 75 3.38 11.77 -5.61
N GLU A 76 3.33 13.08 -5.60
CA GLU A 76 4.50 13.98 -5.60
C GLU A 76 5.30 13.89 -4.29
N GLY A 77 4.62 13.49 -3.21
CA GLY A 77 5.22 13.23 -1.91
C GLY A 77 5.87 11.86 -1.77
N MET A 78 5.63 10.94 -2.72
CA MET A 78 6.24 9.61 -2.68
C MET A 78 7.77 9.69 -2.73
N GLY A 79 8.41 8.88 -1.89
CA GLY A 79 9.87 8.83 -1.79
C GLY A 79 10.51 10.01 -1.04
N LEU A 80 9.75 11.02 -0.60
CA LEU A 80 10.30 12.09 0.23
C LEU A 80 10.37 11.68 1.70
N SER A 81 11.48 12.03 2.36
CA SER A 81 11.62 11.94 3.81
C SER A 81 10.75 12.97 4.53
N LEU A 82 10.47 12.76 5.83
CA LEU A 82 9.75 13.79 6.63
C LEU A 82 10.50 15.12 6.71
N ALA A 83 11.83 15.06 6.70
CA ALA A 83 12.65 16.27 6.68
C ALA A 83 12.46 17.05 5.38
N GLU A 84 12.50 16.38 4.23
CA GLU A 84 12.25 16.98 2.92
C GLU A 84 10.83 17.53 2.78
N ILE A 85 9.83 16.82 3.28
CA ILE A 85 8.44 17.32 3.32
C ILE A 85 8.33 18.55 4.23
N ALA A 86 9.02 18.54 5.37
CA ALA A 86 9.05 19.70 6.27
C ALA A 86 9.80 20.89 5.64
N ASP A 87 10.92 20.63 4.94
CA ASP A 87 11.68 21.64 4.21
C ASP A 87 10.85 22.24 3.05
N LEU A 88 10.11 21.40 2.32
CA LEU A 88 9.15 21.87 1.30
C LEU A 88 8.04 22.74 1.91
N ALA A 89 7.43 22.28 3.00
CA ALA A 89 6.37 23.02 3.67
C ALA A 89 6.89 24.37 4.20
N GLU A 90 8.10 24.40 4.77
CA GLU A 90 8.75 25.63 5.23
C GLU A 90 9.10 26.56 4.07
N PHE A 91 9.66 26.03 2.98
CA PHE A 91 9.93 26.81 1.77
C PHE A 91 8.65 27.42 1.17
N LEU A 92 7.57 26.64 1.15
CA LEU A 92 6.28 27.07 0.59
C LEU A 92 5.59 28.12 1.45
N THR A 93 5.52 27.92 2.76
CA THR A 93 4.67 28.69 3.68
C THR A 93 5.44 29.68 4.57
N GLY A 94 6.78 29.58 4.60
CA GLY A 94 7.64 30.36 5.50
C GLY A 94 7.66 29.85 6.94
N ARG A 95 7.02 28.72 7.24
CA ARG A 95 6.96 28.10 8.56
C ARG A 95 7.14 26.60 8.45
N ARG A 96 7.84 25.99 9.42
CA ARG A 96 8.02 24.55 9.49
C ARG A 96 6.78 23.89 10.12
N PRO A 97 6.30 22.74 9.59
CA PRO A 97 5.19 22.03 10.22
C PRO A 97 5.59 21.51 11.60
N VAL A 98 4.68 21.63 12.53
CA VAL A 98 4.85 21.06 13.87
C VAL A 98 4.40 19.60 13.84
N LYS A 99 5.19 18.71 14.45
CA LYS A 99 4.78 17.31 14.63
C LYS A 99 3.58 17.28 15.57
N GLU A 100 2.46 16.74 15.08
CA GLU A 100 1.26 16.61 15.89
C GLU A 100 1.55 15.70 17.09
N GLN A 101 1.35 16.25 18.29
CA GLN A 101 1.59 15.50 19.53
C GLN A 101 0.35 14.66 19.86
N ILE A 102 0.60 13.43 20.26
CA ILE A 102 -0.46 12.56 20.77
C ILE A 102 -0.76 13.02 22.20
N PRO A 103 -2.01 13.33 22.57
CA PRO A 103 -2.36 13.71 23.92
C PRO A 103 -1.98 12.62 24.92
N ALA A 104 -1.45 13.01 26.08
CA ALA A 104 -1.10 12.06 27.15
C ALA A 104 -2.30 11.18 27.56
N ALA A 105 -3.51 11.73 27.54
CA ALA A 105 -4.74 11.01 27.83
C ALA A 105 -5.10 9.91 26.81
N ALA A 106 -4.44 9.88 25.65
CA ALA A 106 -4.62 8.81 24.66
C ALA A 106 -3.89 7.52 25.02
N PHE A 107 -2.92 7.58 25.95
CA PHE A 107 -2.17 6.40 26.38
C PHE A 107 -2.94 5.64 27.46
N CYS A 108 -2.78 4.31 27.43
CA CYS A 108 -3.37 3.43 28.44
C CYS A 108 -2.76 3.72 29.82
N ALA A 109 -3.55 3.56 30.87
CA ALA A 109 -3.03 3.64 32.24
C ALA A 109 -2.00 2.52 32.48
N ALA A 110 -1.00 2.80 33.32
CA ALA A 110 0.12 1.88 33.56
C ALA A 110 -0.30 0.51 34.12
N ASP A 111 -1.42 0.46 34.83
CA ASP A 111 -2.01 -0.76 35.37
C ASP A 111 -2.69 -1.65 34.33
N GLN A 112 -2.88 -1.13 33.11
CA GLN A 112 -3.44 -1.88 31.97
C GLN A 112 -2.38 -2.67 31.17
N GLU A 113 -1.10 -2.58 31.53
CA GLU A 113 -0.05 -3.42 30.97
C GLU A 113 -0.31 -4.90 31.32
N ARG A 114 -0.98 -5.60 30.41
CA ARG A 114 -1.24 -7.04 30.57
C ARG A 114 -0.05 -7.83 30.08
N ALA A 115 0.24 -8.93 30.80
CA ALA A 115 1.24 -9.90 30.37
C ALA A 115 0.97 -10.38 28.93
N PHE A 116 1.95 -10.18 28.07
CA PHE A 116 1.94 -10.60 26.66
C PHE A 116 2.67 -11.94 26.52
N ALA A 117 2.27 -12.93 27.36
CA ALA A 117 3.04 -14.17 27.54
C ALA A 117 2.95 -15.09 26.33
N ASP A 118 1.77 -15.30 25.80
CA ASP A 118 1.53 -16.11 24.59
C ASP A 118 0.36 -15.48 23.80
N PRO A 119 0.64 -14.47 22.97
CA PRO A 119 -0.40 -13.71 22.31
C PRO A 119 -1.14 -14.51 21.22
N LEU A 120 -0.55 -15.60 20.71
CA LEU A 120 -1.15 -16.42 19.66
C LEU A 120 -1.90 -17.65 20.19
N ALA A 121 -1.82 -17.96 21.49
CA ALA A 121 -2.63 -19.02 22.11
C ALA A 121 -4.11 -18.64 22.32
N LYS A 122 -4.43 -17.34 22.29
CA LYS A 122 -5.77 -16.79 22.42
C LYS A 122 -6.30 -16.35 21.06
N PRO A 123 -7.57 -15.95 20.96
CA PRO A 123 -8.08 -15.38 19.71
C PRO A 123 -7.16 -14.30 19.16
N HIS A 124 -6.76 -14.48 17.88
CA HIS A 124 -5.82 -13.59 17.21
C HIS A 124 -6.07 -13.56 15.69
N TRP A 125 -5.55 -12.53 15.05
CA TRP A 125 -5.36 -12.41 13.61
C TRP A 125 -3.93 -11.94 13.38
N ASN A 126 -3.07 -12.80 12.84
CA ASN A 126 -1.65 -12.49 12.69
C ASN A 126 -1.28 -12.30 11.21
N GLY A 127 -0.83 -11.09 10.86
CA GLY A 127 -0.44 -10.76 9.49
C GLY A 127 -1.61 -10.44 8.55
N TRP A 128 -1.43 -10.71 7.25
CA TRP A 128 -2.40 -10.38 6.21
C TRP A 128 -3.55 -11.37 6.12
N GLY A 129 -3.23 -12.65 6.02
CA GLY A 129 -4.17 -13.72 5.65
C GLY A 129 -4.75 -14.51 6.80
N VAL A 130 -4.41 -14.20 8.05
CA VAL A 130 -4.65 -14.96 9.30
C VAL A 130 -3.70 -16.16 9.46
N ASP A 131 -3.39 -16.85 8.38
CA ASP A 131 -2.51 -18.01 8.29
C ASP A 131 -1.47 -17.85 7.16
N LEU A 132 -0.57 -18.81 7.05
CA LEU A 132 0.49 -18.82 6.04
C LEU A 132 -0.02 -19.10 4.62
N GLU A 133 -1.16 -19.76 4.52
CA GLU A 133 -1.86 -20.13 3.30
C GLU A 133 -2.73 -19.00 2.73
N GLN A 134 -2.89 -17.90 3.49
CA GLN A 134 -3.62 -16.67 3.10
C GLN A 134 -5.13 -16.85 2.94
N HIS A 135 -5.76 -17.73 3.71
CA HIS A 135 -7.19 -18.05 3.59
C HIS A 135 -8.13 -16.87 3.89
N ARG A 136 -7.71 -15.93 4.75
CA ARG A 136 -8.55 -14.83 5.26
C ARG A 136 -9.88 -15.34 5.84
N PHE A 137 -9.85 -16.54 6.38
CA PHE A 137 -10.95 -17.19 7.08
C PHE A 137 -10.63 -17.32 8.56
N GLN A 138 -11.45 -16.69 9.40
CA GLN A 138 -11.26 -16.77 10.84
C GLN A 138 -12.16 -17.86 11.43
N PRO A 139 -11.60 -18.93 11.99
CA PRO A 139 -12.40 -20.03 12.59
C PRO A 139 -13.26 -19.53 13.76
N ALA A 140 -14.38 -20.22 14.01
CA ALA A 140 -15.37 -19.85 15.05
C ALA A 140 -14.74 -19.60 16.43
N GLY A 141 -13.79 -20.45 16.86
CA GLY A 141 -13.11 -20.32 18.16
C GLY A 141 -12.24 -19.07 18.29
N MET A 142 -11.75 -18.53 17.15
CA MET A 142 -10.95 -17.29 17.09
C MET A 142 -11.81 -16.08 16.79
N ALA A 143 -12.80 -16.19 15.91
CA ALA A 143 -13.74 -15.10 15.58
C ALA A 143 -14.60 -14.74 16.78
N GLN A 144 -15.15 -15.73 17.48
CA GLN A 144 -16.10 -15.58 18.59
C GLN A 144 -17.27 -14.65 18.25
N LEU A 145 -17.67 -14.64 16.99
CA LEU A 145 -18.79 -13.88 16.41
C LEU A 145 -19.62 -14.83 15.55
N ALA A 146 -20.82 -15.12 15.94
CA ALA A 146 -21.76 -15.95 15.18
C ALA A 146 -22.55 -15.13 14.18
N ALA A 147 -23.02 -15.74 13.10
CA ALA A 147 -23.75 -15.08 12.02
C ALA A 147 -25.00 -14.32 12.55
N GLU A 148 -25.73 -14.88 13.50
CA GLU A 148 -26.92 -14.28 14.10
C GLU A 148 -26.63 -13.04 14.98
N GLN A 149 -25.36 -12.86 15.34
CA GLN A 149 -24.89 -11.70 16.11
C GLN A 149 -24.47 -10.53 15.22
N VAL A 150 -24.10 -10.80 13.97
CA VAL A 150 -23.57 -9.79 13.02
C VAL A 150 -24.53 -8.61 12.83
N PRO A 151 -25.87 -8.79 12.69
CA PRO A 151 -26.80 -7.66 12.60
C PRO A 151 -26.83 -6.74 13.83
N LYS A 152 -26.28 -7.18 14.96
CA LYS A 152 -26.23 -6.42 16.22
C LYS A 152 -24.91 -5.67 16.41
N LEU A 153 -23.99 -5.73 15.44
CA LEU A 153 -22.72 -5.02 15.52
C LEU A 153 -22.94 -3.50 15.58
N LYS A 154 -22.32 -2.86 16.57
CA LYS A 154 -22.30 -1.40 16.75
C LYS A 154 -20.88 -0.94 17.05
N LEU A 155 -20.63 0.32 16.77
CA LEU A 155 -19.33 0.94 17.08
C LEU A 155 -19.04 0.82 18.59
N LYS A 156 -17.90 0.19 18.91
CA LYS A 156 -17.34 0.09 20.26
C LYS A 156 -16.43 1.28 20.54
N TRP A 157 -15.45 1.50 19.67
CA TRP A 157 -14.57 2.65 19.70
C TRP A 157 -14.03 2.99 18.32
N ALA A 158 -13.49 4.20 18.19
CA ALA A 158 -12.78 4.69 17.02
C ALA A 158 -11.42 5.26 17.44
N PHE A 159 -10.39 5.10 16.59
CA PHE A 159 -9.06 5.68 16.77
C PHE A 159 -8.72 6.54 15.56
N GLY A 160 -8.37 7.82 15.78
CA GLY A 160 -8.00 8.74 14.73
C GLY A 160 -6.49 8.74 14.47
N PHE A 161 -6.07 8.59 13.22
CA PHE A 161 -4.67 8.77 12.83
C PHE A 161 -4.38 10.26 12.66
N PRO A 162 -3.45 10.84 13.46
CA PRO A 162 -3.23 12.28 13.43
C PRO A 162 -2.50 12.73 12.15
N GLY A 163 -2.92 13.87 11.60
CA GLY A 163 -2.23 14.56 10.52
C GLY A 163 -2.14 13.81 9.18
N VAL A 164 -3.06 12.89 8.91
CA VAL A 164 -3.19 12.18 7.62
C VAL A 164 -4.64 12.07 7.18
N LEU A 165 -4.84 11.76 5.91
CA LEU A 165 -6.14 11.53 5.28
C LEU A 165 -6.20 10.14 4.65
N ARG A 166 -5.40 9.20 5.18
CA ARG A 166 -5.34 7.82 4.72
C ARG A 166 -5.23 6.84 5.90
N ALA A 167 -6.09 5.82 5.90
CA ALA A 167 -6.07 4.70 6.82
C ALA A 167 -6.05 3.40 5.99
N GLN A 168 -4.85 2.91 5.66
CA GLN A 168 -4.64 1.87 4.63
C GLN A 168 -3.92 0.61 5.15
N ALA A 169 -3.46 0.59 6.40
CA ALA A 169 -2.80 -0.59 6.95
C ALA A 169 -3.82 -1.58 7.50
N GLN A 170 -3.62 -2.87 7.28
CA GLN A 170 -4.45 -3.87 7.95
C GLN A 170 -4.04 -3.99 9.42
N ALA A 171 -5.03 -4.06 10.30
CA ALA A 171 -4.81 -4.35 11.70
C ALA A 171 -4.36 -5.81 11.91
N THR A 172 -3.46 -6.03 12.85
CA THR A 172 -3.12 -7.32 13.42
C THR A 172 -3.56 -7.34 14.87
N VAL A 173 -4.25 -8.37 15.31
CA VAL A 173 -4.82 -8.45 16.67
C VAL A 173 -4.31 -9.69 17.38
N ALA A 174 -3.64 -9.51 18.50
CA ALA A 174 -3.15 -10.62 19.32
C ALA A 174 -2.87 -10.16 20.75
N GLY A 175 -3.05 -11.05 21.72
CA GLY A 175 -2.76 -10.78 23.12
C GLY A 175 -3.53 -9.59 23.71
N GLY A 176 -4.72 -9.29 23.18
CA GLY A 176 -5.54 -8.13 23.60
C GLY A 176 -5.05 -6.79 23.05
N ARG A 177 -4.13 -6.80 22.06
CA ARG A 177 -3.60 -5.61 21.40
C ARG A 177 -3.94 -5.59 19.93
N VAL A 178 -4.09 -4.39 19.39
CA VAL A 178 -4.17 -4.11 17.95
C VAL A 178 -2.86 -3.45 17.52
N PHE A 179 -2.16 -4.06 16.57
CA PHE A 179 -0.98 -3.48 15.92
C PHE A 179 -1.39 -2.95 14.56
N VAL A 180 -1.10 -1.68 14.29
CA VAL A 180 -1.51 -1.04 13.03
C VAL A 180 -0.52 0.01 12.59
N GLY A 181 -0.15 -0.05 11.30
CA GLY A 181 0.67 0.97 10.65
C GLY A 181 -0.15 2.21 10.26
N SER A 182 0.52 3.31 9.97
CA SER A 182 -0.14 4.52 9.49
C SER A 182 0.67 5.25 8.42
N PHE A 183 -0.02 6.11 7.68
CA PHE A 183 0.60 6.98 6.68
C PHE A 183 1.35 8.17 7.29
N GLU A 184 1.16 8.45 8.57
CA GLU A 184 1.96 9.44 9.31
C GLU A 184 3.35 8.91 9.73
N ARG A 185 3.74 7.72 9.25
CA ARG A 185 5.01 7.05 9.54
C ARG A 185 5.11 6.61 10.99
N ARG A 186 4.08 5.91 11.46
CA ARG A 186 4.01 5.31 12.80
C ARG A 186 3.41 3.92 12.74
N VAL A 187 3.83 3.12 13.69
CA VAL A 187 3.14 1.88 14.06
C VAL A 187 2.66 2.03 15.49
N TYR A 188 1.41 1.68 15.71
CA TYR A 188 0.75 1.74 17.01
C TYR A 188 0.51 0.35 17.56
N SER A 189 0.63 0.23 18.87
CA SER A 189 0.03 -0.85 19.65
C SER A 189 -1.08 -0.26 20.50
N LEU A 190 -2.31 -0.69 20.25
CA LEU A 190 -3.51 -0.19 20.92
C LEU A 190 -4.14 -1.29 21.77
N SER A 191 -4.89 -0.92 22.79
CA SER A 191 -5.79 -1.84 23.48
C SER A 191 -6.93 -2.25 22.56
N ALA A 192 -7.11 -3.54 22.31
CA ALA A 192 -8.24 -4.06 21.54
C ALA A 192 -9.60 -3.75 22.21
N GLU A 193 -9.60 -3.58 23.53
CA GLU A 193 -10.79 -3.30 24.32
C GLU A 193 -11.22 -1.83 24.26
N THR A 194 -10.26 -0.89 24.35
CA THR A 194 -10.57 0.53 24.55
C THR A 194 -10.04 1.46 23.47
N GLY A 195 -9.12 1.00 22.62
CA GLY A 195 -8.44 1.83 21.63
C GLY A 195 -7.38 2.78 22.20
N CYS A 196 -7.05 2.72 23.52
CA CYS A 196 -5.93 3.49 24.08
C CYS A 196 -4.58 2.95 23.59
N ILE A 197 -3.55 3.78 23.64
CA ILE A 197 -2.23 3.50 23.09
C ILE A 197 -1.33 2.86 24.16
N PHE A 198 -0.78 1.68 23.91
CA PHE A 198 0.30 1.12 24.72
C PHE A 198 1.65 1.73 24.34
N TRP A 199 1.95 1.77 23.05
CA TRP A 199 3.17 2.39 22.53
C TRP A 199 2.99 2.87 21.08
N VAL A 200 3.89 3.75 20.67
CA VAL A 200 4.02 4.27 19.30
C VAL A 200 5.47 4.13 18.88
N PHE A 201 5.70 3.64 17.66
CA PHE A 201 7.00 3.57 17.04
C PHE A 201 7.03 4.44 15.77
N ASP A 202 7.98 5.38 15.68
CA ASP A 202 8.17 6.21 14.48
C ASP A 202 9.00 5.45 13.42
N THR A 203 8.54 5.44 12.16
CA THR A 203 9.22 4.83 11.01
C THR A 203 9.75 5.89 10.06
N ASP A 204 10.65 5.51 9.14
CA ASP A 204 11.21 6.45 8.16
C ASP A 204 10.21 6.80 7.05
N ALA A 205 9.28 5.90 6.75
CA ALA A 205 8.28 6.06 5.71
C ALA A 205 6.91 5.52 6.14
N PRO A 206 5.83 5.82 5.41
CA PRO A 206 4.50 5.27 5.69
C PRO A 206 4.51 3.73 5.79
N VAL A 207 3.70 3.20 6.71
CA VAL A 207 3.51 1.76 6.88
C VAL A 207 2.08 1.40 6.49
N ARG A 208 1.91 0.62 5.42
CA ARG A 208 0.61 0.08 4.98
C ARG A 208 0.50 -1.43 5.15
N THR A 209 1.60 -2.11 5.45
CA THR A 209 1.61 -3.56 5.64
C THR A 209 0.86 -3.94 6.92
N ALA A 210 0.32 -5.16 6.96
CA ALA A 210 -0.03 -5.78 8.23
C ALA A 210 1.25 -6.04 9.03
N VAL A 211 1.13 -6.09 10.35
CA VAL A 211 2.20 -6.50 11.26
C VAL A 211 2.14 -8.02 11.44
N SER A 212 3.29 -8.70 11.36
CA SER A 212 3.40 -10.13 11.70
C SER A 212 4.06 -10.27 13.08
N LEU A 213 3.49 -11.07 13.96
CA LEU A 213 4.04 -11.36 15.28
C LEU A 213 4.72 -12.71 15.30
N GLY A 214 5.86 -12.80 15.96
CA GLY A 214 6.56 -14.07 16.19
C GLY A 214 7.48 -14.02 17.40
N GLN A 215 7.89 -15.19 17.85
CA GLN A 215 8.88 -15.32 18.91
C GLN A 215 10.25 -14.80 18.48
N ASN A 216 10.92 -14.08 19.36
CA ASN A 216 12.30 -13.63 19.19
C ASN A 216 13.03 -13.83 20.52
N GLY A 217 13.84 -14.86 20.60
CA GLY A 217 14.42 -15.29 21.89
C GLY A 217 13.35 -15.69 22.89
N SER A 218 13.38 -15.09 24.07
CA SER A 218 12.38 -15.31 25.13
C SER A 218 11.16 -14.38 25.03
N GLY A 219 11.13 -13.43 24.07
CA GLY A 219 10.09 -12.44 23.90
C GLY A 219 9.35 -12.58 22.57
N TRP A 220 8.54 -11.57 22.27
CA TRP A 220 7.78 -11.45 21.03
C TRP A 220 8.21 -10.22 20.25
N ALA A 221 8.36 -10.36 18.95
CA ALA A 221 8.63 -9.26 18.05
C ALA A 221 7.46 -9.01 17.10
N ALA A 222 7.30 -7.75 16.72
CA ALA A 222 6.38 -7.28 15.70
C ALA A 222 7.19 -6.87 14.46
N TYR A 223 6.90 -7.52 13.33
CA TYR A 223 7.59 -7.35 12.05
C TYR A 223 6.70 -6.64 11.05
N PHE A 224 7.24 -5.67 10.33
CA PHE A 224 6.51 -4.91 9.30
C PHE A 224 7.49 -4.29 8.30
N GLY A 225 6.95 -3.77 7.20
CA GLY A 225 7.69 -3.05 6.19
C GLY A 225 7.15 -1.65 5.94
N ASP A 226 8.00 -0.75 5.47
CA ASP A 226 7.61 0.61 5.11
C ASP A 226 7.71 0.88 3.60
N GLN A 227 7.23 2.07 3.18
CA GLN A 227 7.23 2.50 1.78
C GLN A 227 8.58 3.10 1.32
N HIS A 228 9.66 2.87 2.07
CA HIS A 228 11.06 3.11 1.68
C HIS A 228 11.86 1.81 1.74
N ALA A 229 11.22 0.68 1.43
CA ALA A 229 11.86 -0.63 1.34
C ALA A 229 12.64 -1.04 2.59
N SER A 230 12.27 -0.54 3.77
CA SER A 230 12.86 -0.95 5.04
C SER A 230 11.93 -1.93 5.78
N ALA A 231 12.49 -3.05 6.21
CA ALA A 231 11.86 -4.00 7.11
C ALA A 231 12.31 -3.74 8.54
N TYR A 232 11.41 -3.94 9.50
CA TYR A 232 11.62 -3.66 10.92
C TYR A 232 11.22 -4.85 11.78
N ALA A 233 11.91 -5.01 12.90
CA ALA A 233 11.42 -5.73 14.05
C ALA A 233 11.46 -4.83 15.28
N VAL A 234 10.35 -4.77 16.01
CA VAL A 234 10.28 -4.09 17.30
C VAL A 234 9.78 -5.07 18.37
N GLU A 235 10.17 -4.87 19.61
CA GLU A 235 9.64 -5.64 20.72
C GLU A 235 8.12 -5.41 20.84
N ALA A 236 7.33 -6.48 20.76
CA ALA A 236 5.88 -6.37 20.66
C ALA A 236 5.22 -5.74 21.90
N VAL A 237 5.88 -5.86 23.07
CA VAL A 237 5.37 -5.30 24.35
C VAL A 237 5.63 -3.81 24.46
N THR A 238 6.83 -3.34 24.10
CA THR A 238 7.32 -1.97 24.39
C THR A 238 7.46 -1.09 23.16
N GLY A 239 7.47 -1.68 21.93
CA GLY A 239 7.77 -0.96 20.70
C GLY A 239 9.26 -0.62 20.52
N LYS A 240 10.17 -1.13 21.36
CA LYS A 240 11.61 -0.89 21.24
C LYS A 240 12.14 -1.54 19.96
N LEU A 241 12.91 -0.78 19.19
CA LEU A 241 13.57 -1.30 17.98
C LEU A 241 14.53 -2.44 18.32
N LEU A 242 14.35 -3.57 17.65
CA LEU A 242 15.28 -4.71 17.69
C LEU A 242 16.26 -4.65 16.53
N TRP A 243 15.74 -4.50 15.31
CA TRP A 243 16.54 -4.29 14.11
C TRP A 243 15.72 -3.58 13.02
N LYS A 244 16.46 -2.95 12.10
CA LYS A 244 15.95 -2.37 10.84
C LYS A 244 16.88 -2.76 9.72
N THR A 245 16.33 -3.19 8.58
CA THR A 245 17.08 -3.56 7.38
C THR A 245 16.48 -2.87 6.17
N HIS A 246 17.30 -2.11 5.44
CA HIS A 246 16.94 -1.61 4.11
C HIS A 246 17.15 -2.75 3.11
N VAL A 247 16.07 -3.17 2.44
CA VAL A 247 16.04 -4.43 1.66
C VAL A 247 16.33 -4.19 0.18
N GLU A 248 16.06 -2.97 -0.32
CA GLU A 248 16.21 -2.61 -1.73
C GLU A 248 16.72 -1.18 -1.88
N GLU A 249 17.80 -1.00 -2.65
CA GLU A 249 18.45 0.30 -2.87
C GLU A 249 17.82 1.12 -4.02
N PHE A 250 16.91 0.51 -4.79
CA PHE A 250 16.28 1.22 -5.91
C PHE A 250 15.42 2.39 -5.38
N PRO A 251 15.64 3.63 -5.86
CA PRO A 251 14.85 4.79 -5.43
C PRO A 251 13.36 4.61 -5.77
N GLY A 252 12.50 4.67 -4.77
CA GLY A 252 11.07 4.43 -4.94
C GLY A 252 10.63 2.97 -4.76
N ALA A 253 11.55 2.07 -4.39
CA ALA A 253 11.18 0.72 -3.93
C ALA A 253 10.35 0.79 -2.65
N MET A 254 9.35 -0.10 -2.53
CA MET A 254 8.39 -0.09 -1.43
C MET A 254 8.04 -1.50 -0.98
N ILE A 255 7.85 -1.68 0.32
CA ILE A 255 7.20 -2.87 0.86
C ILE A 255 5.70 -2.57 0.95
N THR A 256 4.93 -3.09 -0.01
CA THR A 256 3.48 -2.89 -0.13
C THR A 256 2.71 -4.07 0.44
N GLY A 257 3.08 -5.30 0.07
CA GLY A 257 2.58 -6.54 0.64
C GLY A 257 3.12 -6.76 2.05
N ALA A 258 2.30 -7.32 2.94
CA ALA A 258 2.74 -7.62 4.30
C ALA A 258 3.79 -8.75 4.28
N PRO A 259 4.94 -8.60 4.97
CA PRO A 259 5.90 -9.67 5.11
C PRO A 259 5.31 -10.89 5.80
N ALA A 260 5.59 -12.08 5.29
CA ALA A 260 5.17 -13.35 5.89
C ALA A 260 6.27 -13.89 6.80
N LEU A 261 5.89 -14.30 8.02
CA LEU A 261 6.82 -14.86 9.01
C LEU A 261 6.58 -16.37 9.15
N ALA A 262 7.60 -17.17 8.89
CA ALA A 262 7.55 -18.62 9.10
C ALA A 262 8.93 -19.16 9.51
N GLU A 263 8.96 -20.03 10.50
CA GLU A 263 10.16 -20.77 10.96
C GLU A 263 11.41 -19.89 11.13
N GLY A 264 11.26 -18.71 11.75
CA GLY A 264 12.35 -17.77 11.98
C GLY A 264 12.86 -17.05 10.73
N ARG A 265 12.11 -17.08 9.63
CA ARG A 265 12.36 -16.34 8.39
C ARG A 265 11.24 -15.34 8.15
N LEU A 266 11.61 -14.11 7.76
CA LEU A 266 10.69 -13.08 7.32
C LEU A 266 10.81 -12.94 5.80
N TYR A 267 9.77 -13.29 5.07
CA TYR A 267 9.71 -13.21 3.61
C TYR A 267 9.12 -11.85 3.21
N VAL A 268 9.94 -11.00 2.62
CA VAL A 268 9.62 -9.58 2.33
C VAL A 268 9.40 -9.42 0.82
N PRO A 269 8.17 -9.11 0.37
CA PRO A 269 7.88 -8.81 -1.02
C PRO A 269 8.27 -7.36 -1.34
N MET A 270 8.70 -7.10 -2.59
CA MET A 270 9.16 -5.79 -3.03
C MET A 270 8.43 -5.32 -4.28
N SER A 271 7.85 -4.13 -4.18
CA SER A 271 7.25 -3.36 -5.27
C SER A 271 7.92 -1.98 -5.37
N SER A 272 7.43 -1.12 -6.26
CA SER A 272 7.93 0.26 -6.36
C SER A 272 6.87 1.23 -6.84
N ALA A 273 7.18 2.53 -6.70
CA ALA A 273 6.44 3.64 -7.29
C ALA A 273 6.94 4.02 -8.70
N GLU A 274 7.88 3.26 -9.29
CA GLU A 274 8.48 3.63 -10.59
C GLU A 274 7.46 3.70 -11.72
N GLU A 275 6.46 2.81 -11.70
CA GLU A 275 5.33 2.84 -12.61
C GLU A 275 4.63 4.21 -12.63
N VAL A 276 4.47 4.82 -11.45
CA VAL A 276 3.89 6.16 -11.28
C VAL A 276 4.86 7.25 -11.72
N PHE A 277 6.17 7.13 -11.38
CA PHE A 277 7.19 8.09 -11.79
C PHE A 277 7.34 8.17 -13.30
N ALA A 278 7.10 7.07 -14.00
CA ALA A 278 7.08 7.01 -15.46
C ALA A 278 6.04 7.93 -16.09
N GLY A 279 5.01 8.36 -15.34
CA GLY A 279 4.05 9.39 -15.78
C GLY A 279 4.70 10.73 -16.12
N ASN A 280 5.90 11.02 -15.55
CA ASN A 280 6.68 12.21 -15.90
C ASN A 280 7.46 11.96 -17.20
N PRO A 281 7.23 12.74 -18.28
CA PRO A 281 7.95 12.58 -19.57
C PRO A 281 9.47 12.68 -19.46
N GLY A 282 9.99 13.41 -18.46
CA GLY A 282 11.43 13.58 -18.24
C GLY A 282 12.07 12.50 -17.37
N TYR A 283 11.31 11.49 -16.94
CA TYR A 283 11.83 10.39 -16.12
C TYR A 283 12.52 9.31 -16.98
N GLU A 284 13.74 8.93 -16.62
CA GLU A 284 14.45 7.80 -17.25
C GLU A 284 13.84 6.46 -16.83
N CYS A 285 12.78 6.07 -17.50
CA CYS A 285 12.03 4.85 -17.21
C CYS A 285 12.58 3.64 -17.95
N CYS A 286 12.54 2.39 -17.46
CA CYS A 286 12.31 1.97 -16.09
C CYS A 286 13.37 0.94 -15.72
N ARG A 287 13.75 0.88 -14.45
CA ARG A 287 14.88 0.03 -14.01
C ARG A 287 14.55 -0.86 -12.82
N PHE A 288 13.42 -0.65 -12.17
CA PHE A 288 13.01 -1.46 -11.04
C PHE A 288 12.77 -2.91 -11.46
N ARG A 289 13.14 -3.83 -10.59
CA ARG A 289 12.81 -5.26 -10.71
C ARG A 289 12.15 -5.71 -9.43
N GLY A 290 10.97 -6.27 -9.51
CA GLY A 290 10.30 -6.91 -8.39
C GLY A 290 11.21 -7.95 -7.75
N SER A 291 11.07 -8.18 -6.46
CA SER A 291 11.86 -9.18 -5.75
C SER A 291 11.15 -9.73 -4.53
N VAL A 292 11.63 -10.85 -4.01
CA VAL A 292 11.33 -11.35 -2.68
C VAL A 292 12.63 -11.62 -1.96
N SER A 293 12.70 -11.23 -0.69
CA SER A 293 13.86 -11.47 0.17
C SER A 293 13.46 -12.28 1.39
N ALA A 294 14.27 -13.25 1.79
CA ALA A 294 14.15 -13.89 3.10
C ALA A 294 15.16 -13.25 4.06
N LEU A 295 14.69 -12.77 5.18
CA LEU A 295 15.49 -12.23 6.26
C LEU A 295 15.47 -13.19 7.44
N ASP A 296 16.58 -13.30 8.15
CA ASP A 296 16.63 -13.93 9.46
C ASP A 296 15.82 -13.08 10.44
N ALA A 297 14.76 -13.62 11.00
CA ALA A 297 13.81 -12.84 11.82
C ALA A 297 14.43 -12.34 13.12
N ALA A 298 15.44 -13.02 13.67
CA ALA A 298 16.10 -12.58 14.90
C ALA A 298 17.05 -11.39 14.67
N THR A 299 17.70 -11.32 13.51
CA THR A 299 18.79 -10.38 13.25
C THR A 299 18.53 -9.38 12.14
N GLY A 300 17.52 -9.60 11.30
CA GLY A 300 17.22 -8.80 10.11
C GLY A 300 18.19 -9.00 8.95
N LYS A 301 19.15 -9.94 9.05
CA LYS A 301 20.10 -10.20 7.96
C LYS A 301 19.41 -10.85 6.77
N VAL A 302 19.68 -10.35 5.56
CA VAL A 302 19.22 -10.97 4.33
C VAL A 302 19.92 -12.32 4.17
N VAL A 303 19.12 -13.37 4.05
CA VAL A 303 19.57 -14.76 3.83
C VAL A 303 19.66 -15.03 2.34
N TRP A 304 18.62 -14.65 1.59
CA TRP A 304 18.60 -14.68 0.14
C TRP A 304 17.68 -13.58 -0.39
N LYS A 305 17.92 -13.18 -1.64
CA LYS A 305 17.07 -12.26 -2.40
C LYS A 305 16.93 -12.77 -3.83
N SER A 306 15.71 -12.85 -4.33
CA SER A 306 15.39 -13.31 -5.68
C SER A 306 14.59 -12.27 -6.43
N TYR A 307 15.09 -11.86 -7.59
CA TYR A 307 14.39 -10.96 -8.47
C TYR A 307 13.37 -11.70 -9.33
N THR A 308 12.21 -11.09 -9.53
CA THR A 308 11.16 -11.60 -10.44
C THR A 308 11.59 -11.44 -11.89
N VAL A 309 12.24 -10.33 -12.23
CA VAL A 309 12.89 -10.11 -13.53
C VAL A 309 14.38 -10.41 -13.38
N VAL A 310 14.84 -11.52 -13.95
CA VAL A 310 16.24 -11.98 -13.79
C VAL A 310 17.22 -11.07 -14.53
N GLU A 311 16.85 -10.63 -15.74
CA GLU A 311 17.69 -9.76 -16.55
C GLU A 311 17.86 -8.39 -15.92
N GLN A 312 19.09 -7.84 -16.02
CA GLN A 312 19.36 -6.46 -15.64
C GLN A 312 18.77 -5.51 -16.68
N PRO A 313 18.11 -4.41 -16.28
CA PRO A 313 17.67 -3.39 -17.20
C PRO A 313 18.84 -2.81 -18.00
N ARG A 314 18.65 -2.68 -19.31
CA ARG A 314 19.61 -2.09 -20.25
C ARG A 314 18.95 -0.96 -21.06
N PRO A 315 19.72 -0.03 -21.64
CA PRO A 315 19.16 0.97 -22.55
C PRO A 315 18.43 0.28 -23.71
N ILE A 316 17.21 0.70 -24.01
CA ILE A 316 16.40 0.15 -25.11
C ILE A 316 16.18 1.16 -26.23
N ARG A 317 15.80 2.38 -25.89
CA ARG A 317 15.59 3.46 -26.88
C ARG A 317 15.55 4.82 -26.17
N GLU A 318 15.64 5.90 -26.91
CA GLU A 318 15.27 7.23 -26.42
C GLU A 318 13.76 7.47 -26.57
N SER A 319 13.19 8.20 -25.64
CA SER A 319 11.81 8.67 -25.71
C SER A 319 11.67 9.80 -26.75
N LYS A 320 10.43 10.16 -27.10
CA LYS A 320 10.12 11.29 -28.01
C LYS A 320 10.66 12.64 -27.52
N VAL A 321 11.01 12.76 -26.24
CA VAL A 321 11.57 13.97 -25.63
C VAL A 321 13.07 13.84 -25.32
N GLY A 322 13.74 12.83 -25.89
CA GLY A 322 15.19 12.63 -25.77
C GLY A 322 15.66 12.06 -24.43
N VAL A 323 14.79 11.36 -23.70
CA VAL A 323 15.13 10.70 -22.43
C VAL A 323 15.40 9.22 -22.69
N GLN A 324 16.48 8.68 -22.10
CA GLN A 324 16.85 7.27 -22.22
C GLN A 324 15.83 6.39 -21.50
N LEU A 325 15.26 5.41 -22.22
CA LEU A 325 14.39 4.37 -21.66
C LEU A 325 15.17 3.06 -21.49
N TRP A 326 14.79 2.32 -20.45
CA TRP A 326 15.46 1.12 -19.96
C TRP A 326 14.49 -0.05 -19.84
N GLY A 327 15.00 -1.29 -19.94
CA GLY A 327 14.22 -2.51 -19.72
C GLY A 327 15.06 -3.78 -19.88
N PRO A 328 14.48 -4.95 -19.51
CA PRO A 328 13.15 -5.14 -18.90
C PRO A 328 13.07 -4.64 -17.45
N SER A 329 11.86 -4.32 -16.98
CA SER A 329 11.62 -3.83 -15.62
C SER A 329 10.20 -4.17 -15.15
N GLY A 330 9.88 -3.92 -13.88
CA GLY A 330 8.57 -4.16 -13.32
C GLY A 330 8.44 -5.51 -12.62
N ALA A 331 7.35 -6.21 -12.85
CA ALA A 331 6.96 -7.47 -12.20
C ALA A 331 7.05 -7.39 -10.65
N GLY A 332 6.54 -6.28 -10.09
CA GLY A 332 6.56 -6.01 -8.66
C GLY A 332 5.74 -7.03 -7.87
N VAL A 333 6.19 -7.40 -6.67
CA VAL A 333 5.43 -8.22 -5.74
C VAL A 333 4.81 -7.30 -4.70
N TRP A 334 3.53 -6.97 -4.86
CA TRP A 334 2.84 -6.03 -3.99
C TRP A 334 1.72 -6.66 -3.15
N SER A 335 1.57 -7.99 -3.25
CA SER A 335 0.77 -8.87 -2.39
C SER A 335 1.62 -9.53 -1.30
N SER A 336 0.97 -10.06 -0.25
CA SER A 336 1.67 -10.85 0.78
C SER A 336 2.04 -12.22 0.25
N PRO A 337 3.25 -12.74 0.53
CA PRO A 337 3.65 -14.09 0.15
C PRO A 337 2.84 -15.17 0.86
N THR A 338 2.62 -16.28 0.18
CA THR A 338 2.01 -17.50 0.73
C THR A 338 3.10 -18.54 1.00
N VAL A 339 3.11 -19.11 2.18
CA VAL A 339 4.16 -20.04 2.61
C VAL A 339 3.59 -21.45 2.74
N ASP A 340 4.09 -22.36 1.94
CA ASP A 340 3.80 -23.80 2.03
C ASP A 340 4.95 -24.53 2.72
N LEU A 341 4.81 -24.77 4.01
CA LEU A 341 5.81 -25.50 4.80
C LEU A 341 5.92 -26.97 4.39
N LYS A 342 4.83 -27.57 3.87
CA LYS A 342 4.79 -28.97 3.47
C LYS A 342 5.63 -29.23 2.23
N SER A 343 5.54 -28.37 1.20
CA SER A 343 6.35 -28.51 -0.03
C SER A 343 7.62 -27.65 -0.02
N ARG A 344 7.90 -26.93 1.08
CA ARG A 344 9.02 -25.98 1.20
C ARG A 344 9.02 -24.99 0.05
N THR A 345 7.87 -24.32 -0.15
CA THR A 345 7.67 -23.42 -1.30
C THR A 345 7.06 -22.11 -0.84
N LEU A 346 7.59 -21.00 -1.38
CA LEU A 346 7.04 -19.67 -1.25
C LEU A 346 6.33 -19.32 -2.55
N TYR A 347 5.05 -18.99 -2.48
CA TYR A 347 4.27 -18.55 -3.63
C TYR A 347 4.03 -17.05 -3.55
N VAL A 348 4.20 -16.37 -4.68
CA VAL A 348 3.87 -14.95 -4.84
C VAL A 348 3.18 -14.74 -6.19
N THR A 349 2.48 -13.62 -6.30
CA THR A 349 1.95 -13.10 -7.56
C THR A 349 2.64 -11.79 -7.91
N THR A 350 2.74 -11.49 -9.21
CA THR A 350 3.42 -10.29 -9.71
C THR A 350 2.48 -9.36 -10.46
N GLY A 351 2.85 -8.09 -10.48
CA GLY A 351 2.27 -7.11 -11.38
C GLY A 351 2.90 -7.16 -12.78
N ASP A 352 2.54 -6.21 -13.60
CA ASP A 352 2.96 -6.03 -14.97
C ASP A 352 4.44 -5.64 -15.13
N SER A 353 4.92 -5.57 -16.37
CA SER A 353 6.18 -4.93 -16.71
C SER A 353 6.00 -3.43 -16.90
N TYR A 354 6.96 -2.61 -16.43
CA TYR A 354 6.89 -1.14 -16.58
C TYR A 354 7.50 -0.64 -17.91
N SER A 355 8.23 -1.50 -18.62
CA SER A 355 8.93 -1.19 -19.87
C SER A 355 9.08 -2.40 -20.76
N ASP A 356 9.44 -2.15 -22.04
CA ASP A 356 9.81 -3.19 -23.01
C ASP A 356 11.21 -3.78 -22.70
N PRO A 357 11.43 -5.06 -23.06
CA PRO A 357 10.42 -6.05 -23.39
C PRO A 357 9.65 -6.49 -22.16
N ALA A 358 8.37 -6.86 -22.31
CA ALA A 358 7.59 -7.43 -21.22
C ALA A 358 8.27 -8.69 -20.67
N ALA A 359 8.46 -8.74 -19.36
CA ALA A 359 9.11 -9.87 -18.70
C ALA A 359 8.20 -11.11 -18.68
N PRO A 360 8.73 -12.32 -18.87
CA PRO A 360 7.91 -13.55 -18.85
C PRO A 360 7.39 -13.91 -17.46
N THR A 361 7.73 -13.13 -16.45
CA THR A 361 7.35 -13.28 -15.04
C THR A 361 6.46 -12.14 -14.54
N SER A 362 6.05 -11.21 -15.42
CA SER A 362 4.97 -10.27 -15.10
C SER A 362 3.61 -10.98 -15.13
N ASP A 363 2.63 -10.47 -14.38
CA ASP A 363 1.26 -11.00 -14.32
C ASP A 363 1.21 -12.51 -14.08
N SER A 364 2.01 -12.96 -13.13
CA SER A 364 2.37 -14.37 -12.97
C SER A 364 2.13 -14.87 -11.55
N PHE A 365 1.93 -16.19 -11.44
CA PHE A 365 2.22 -16.93 -10.22
C PHE A 365 3.67 -17.40 -10.28
N LEU A 366 4.41 -17.18 -9.21
CA LEU A 366 5.79 -17.62 -9.04
C LEU A 366 5.93 -18.51 -7.80
N ALA A 367 6.68 -19.58 -7.95
CA ALA A 367 7.01 -20.49 -6.85
C ALA A 367 8.52 -20.48 -6.61
N PHE A 368 8.92 -20.12 -5.41
CA PHE A 368 10.33 -20.12 -4.99
C PHE A 368 10.59 -21.22 -3.95
N ASP A 369 11.78 -21.76 -3.98
CA ASP A 369 12.26 -22.63 -2.93
C ASP A 369 12.43 -21.81 -1.63
N LEU A 370 11.83 -22.30 -0.56
CA LEU A 370 11.72 -21.58 0.71
C LEU A 370 13.10 -21.32 1.36
N GLU A 371 14.07 -22.22 1.18
CA GLU A 371 15.39 -22.13 1.79
C GLU A 371 16.37 -21.27 0.97
N THR A 372 16.31 -21.42 -0.36
CA THR A 372 17.34 -20.88 -1.25
C THR A 372 16.88 -19.68 -2.08
N GLY A 373 15.57 -19.44 -2.13
CA GLY A 373 14.96 -18.43 -3.01
C GLY A 373 15.00 -18.80 -4.51
N LYS A 374 15.47 -20.01 -4.88
CA LYS A 374 15.53 -20.40 -6.29
C LYS A 374 14.13 -20.55 -6.86
N LEU A 375 13.89 -19.94 -8.03
CA LEU A 375 12.63 -20.10 -8.76
C LEU A 375 12.44 -21.58 -9.15
N LYS A 376 11.35 -22.18 -8.70
CA LYS A 376 10.94 -23.56 -9.04
C LYS A 376 10.15 -23.59 -10.33
N TRP A 377 9.18 -22.68 -10.45
CA TRP A 377 8.35 -22.50 -11.65
C TRP A 377 7.70 -21.12 -11.68
N SER A 378 7.26 -20.71 -12.86
CA SER A 378 6.45 -19.51 -13.09
C SER A 378 5.33 -19.83 -14.06
N GLN A 379 4.15 -19.21 -13.85
CA GLN A 379 3.00 -19.33 -14.75
C GLN A 379 2.42 -17.95 -15.01
N GLN A 380 2.66 -17.45 -16.23
CA GLN A 380 2.19 -16.14 -16.68
C GLN A 380 0.75 -16.22 -17.18
N MET A 381 -0.13 -15.38 -16.63
CA MET A 381 -1.56 -15.36 -17.00
C MET A 381 -1.86 -14.33 -18.09
N THR A 382 -1.14 -13.20 -18.13
CA THR A 382 -1.26 -12.18 -19.17
C THR A 382 0.10 -11.99 -19.85
N LYS A 383 0.23 -12.47 -21.08
CA LYS A 383 1.49 -12.39 -21.82
C LYS A 383 1.64 -11.03 -22.49
N GLY A 384 2.84 -10.46 -22.46
CA GLY A 384 3.16 -9.23 -23.16
C GLY A 384 2.56 -7.98 -22.52
N ASP A 385 2.11 -8.07 -21.26
CA ASP A 385 1.63 -6.91 -20.53
C ASP A 385 2.81 -6.06 -20.08
N ALA A 386 2.89 -4.86 -20.64
CA ALA A 386 3.82 -3.82 -20.21
C ALA A 386 3.08 -2.49 -20.18
N PHE A 387 3.00 -1.90 -19.01
CA PHE A 387 2.25 -0.68 -18.76
C PHE A 387 2.99 0.21 -17.76
N ASN A 388 2.75 1.50 -17.83
CA ASN A 388 3.04 2.46 -16.78
C ASN A 388 2.06 3.63 -16.88
N VAL A 389 2.00 4.48 -15.86
CA VAL A 389 1.01 5.57 -15.79
C VAL A 389 1.05 6.51 -17.00
N ASN A 390 2.18 6.65 -17.70
CA ASN A 390 2.26 7.47 -18.91
C ASN A 390 1.39 6.91 -20.06
N CYS A 391 1.05 5.63 -20.06
CA CYS A 391 0.14 5.03 -21.03
C CYS A 391 -1.30 5.56 -20.92
N GLY A 392 -1.71 6.05 -19.76
CA GLY A 392 -2.98 6.74 -19.54
C GLY A 392 -3.02 8.19 -20.03
N ALA A 393 -1.89 8.77 -20.45
CA ALA A 393 -1.82 10.13 -20.95
C ALA A 393 -2.45 10.25 -22.35
N PRO A 394 -2.84 11.47 -22.80
CA PRO A 394 -3.14 11.73 -24.20
C PRO A 394 -2.01 11.26 -25.14
N ALA A 395 -2.36 10.79 -26.33
CA ALA A 395 -1.42 10.08 -27.22
C ALA A 395 -0.13 10.87 -27.53
N GLU A 396 -0.24 12.19 -27.66
CA GLU A 396 0.87 13.11 -27.90
C GLU A 396 1.83 13.23 -26.69
N MET A 397 1.36 12.95 -25.47
CA MET A 397 2.12 12.99 -24.22
C MET A 397 2.68 11.62 -23.81
N ARG A 398 2.35 10.55 -24.52
CA ARG A 398 2.85 9.20 -24.24
C ARG A 398 4.30 9.05 -24.68
N THR A 399 5.22 9.48 -23.83
CA THR A 399 6.66 9.47 -24.10
C THR A 399 7.36 8.24 -23.55
N ASN A 400 6.93 7.78 -22.36
CA ASN A 400 7.52 6.68 -21.59
C ASN A 400 6.69 5.38 -21.66
N CYS A 401 5.49 5.43 -22.27
CA CYS A 401 4.66 4.23 -22.41
C CYS A 401 5.40 3.17 -23.23
N PRO A 402 5.44 1.90 -22.82
CA PRO A 402 5.99 0.79 -23.57
C PRO A 402 5.29 0.62 -24.92
N GLU A 403 6.00 0.10 -25.92
CA GLU A 403 5.41 -0.20 -27.25
C GLU A 403 4.37 -1.33 -27.15
N ALA A 404 4.60 -2.30 -26.26
CA ALA A 404 3.66 -3.38 -25.97
C ALA A 404 2.33 -2.87 -25.41
N ASN A 405 2.33 -1.73 -24.69
CA ASN A 405 1.16 -1.06 -24.12
C ASN A 405 0.04 -2.01 -23.70
N GLY A 406 0.32 -2.83 -22.71
CA GLY A 406 -0.61 -3.85 -22.22
C GLY A 406 -1.77 -3.27 -21.39
N PRO A 407 -2.66 -4.13 -20.91
CA PRO A 407 -3.88 -3.74 -20.20
C PRO A 407 -3.69 -3.42 -18.72
N ASP A 408 -2.49 -3.57 -18.14
CA ASP A 408 -2.21 -3.44 -16.69
C ASP A 408 -3.05 -4.45 -15.86
N PHE A 409 -2.83 -5.72 -16.11
CA PHE A 409 -3.58 -6.80 -15.46
C PHE A 409 -2.81 -7.45 -14.31
N ASP A 410 -2.32 -6.64 -13.39
CA ASP A 410 -1.62 -7.10 -12.18
C ASP A 410 -2.39 -8.14 -11.36
N PHE A 411 -1.63 -8.92 -10.62
CA PHE A 411 -2.10 -9.61 -9.43
C PHE A 411 -1.76 -8.82 -8.17
N GLY A 412 -2.76 -8.13 -7.60
CA GLY A 412 -2.65 -7.51 -6.27
C GLY A 412 -3.08 -8.43 -5.13
N SER A 413 -3.70 -9.56 -5.47
CA SER A 413 -4.15 -10.56 -4.51
C SER A 413 -3.03 -11.54 -4.16
N SER A 414 -2.88 -11.85 -2.87
CA SER A 414 -2.06 -12.98 -2.43
C SER A 414 -2.62 -14.28 -3.00
N PRO A 415 -1.79 -15.21 -3.48
CA PRO A 415 -2.27 -16.53 -3.87
C PRO A 415 -2.71 -17.30 -2.62
N ILE A 416 -3.93 -17.82 -2.62
CA ILE A 416 -4.48 -18.62 -1.52
C ILE A 416 -4.18 -20.09 -1.79
N LEU A 417 -3.50 -20.76 -0.86
CA LEU A 417 -3.25 -22.20 -0.97
C LEU A 417 -4.36 -22.97 -0.26
N VAL A 418 -5.13 -23.77 -1.00
CA VAL A 418 -6.22 -24.57 -0.44
C VAL A 418 -6.02 -26.06 -0.70
N GLU A 419 -6.50 -26.89 0.22
CA GLU A 419 -6.65 -28.32 0.01
C GLU A 419 -8.03 -28.63 -0.60
N LEU A 420 -8.02 -29.34 -1.71
CA LEU A 420 -9.22 -29.84 -2.38
C LEU A 420 -9.48 -31.31 -1.97
N ARG A 421 -10.67 -31.82 -2.32
CA ARG A 421 -10.99 -33.24 -2.07
C ARG A 421 -9.94 -34.19 -2.68
N LYS A 422 -9.69 -35.32 -2.03
CA LYS A 422 -8.73 -36.36 -2.41
C LYS A 422 -7.27 -35.91 -2.38
N GLY A 423 -6.93 -34.97 -1.49
CA GLY A 423 -5.56 -34.52 -1.27
C GLY A 423 -4.95 -33.69 -2.41
N ARG A 424 -5.75 -33.26 -3.39
CA ARG A 424 -5.31 -32.26 -4.38
C ARG A 424 -5.24 -30.89 -3.73
N ARG A 425 -4.42 -30.03 -4.30
CA ARG A 425 -4.26 -28.65 -3.82
C ARG A 425 -4.52 -27.67 -4.94
N ALA A 426 -4.85 -26.44 -4.59
CA ALA A 426 -4.94 -25.35 -5.54
C ALA A 426 -4.35 -24.07 -4.97
N LEU A 427 -3.72 -23.28 -5.85
CA LEU A 427 -3.39 -21.89 -5.61
C LEU A 427 -4.42 -21.02 -6.32
N ILE A 428 -5.11 -20.16 -5.58
CA ILE A 428 -6.20 -19.35 -6.12
C ILE A 428 -5.87 -17.87 -5.95
N ALA A 429 -5.93 -17.09 -7.04
CA ALA A 429 -5.83 -15.64 -6.98
C ALA A 429 -6.71 -14.98 -8.05
N GLY A 430 -7.23 -13.80 -7.69
CA GLY A 430 -7.90 -12.92 -8.63
C GLY A 430 -6.93 -11.90 -9.23
N GLN A 431 -7.21 -11.46 -10.45
CA GLN A 431 -6.39 -10.53 -11.23
C GLN A 431 -7.19 -9.29 -11.61
N LYS A 432 -6.51 -8.16 -11.84
CA LYS A 432 -7.13 -6.93 -12.38
C LYS A 432 -7.90 -7.16 -13.69
N SER A 433 -7.60 -8.23 -14.44
CA SER A 433 -8.36 -8.65 -15.62
C SER A 433 -9.82 -9.02 -15.34
N GLY A 434 -10.22 -9.13 -14.08
CA GLY A 434 -11.53 -9.64 -13.68
C GLY A 434 -11.65 -11.16 -13.78
N VAL A 435 -10.53 -11.87 -13.90
CA VAL A 435 -10.47 -13.33 -13.92
C VAL A 435 -9.88 -13.85 -12.61
N VAL A 436 -10.50 -14.87 -12.06
CA VAL A 436 -9.96 -15.66 -10.94
C VAL A 436 -9.40 -16.95 -11.50
N TYR A 437 -8.18 -17.28 -11.11
CA TYR A 437 -7.46 -18.47 -11.54
C TYR A 437 -7.24 -19.43 -10.37
N ALA A 438 -7.31 -20.72 -10.64
CA ALA A 438 -6.84 -21.78 -9.74
C ALA A 438 -5.83 -22.65 -10.47
N LEU A 439 -4.67 -22.81 -9.85
CA LEU A 439 -3.52 -23.54 -10.40
C LEU A 439 -3.18 -24.73 -9.49
N ASP A 440 -2.71 -25.83 -10.09
CA ASP A 440 -2.17 -26.98 -9.36
C ASP A 440 -0.71 -26.71 -8.94
N PRO A 441 -0.41 -26.46 -7.65
CA PRO A 441 0.96 -26.17 -7.21
C PRO A 441 1.90 -27.37 -7.36
N ASP A 442 1.37 -28.58 -7.35
CA ASP A 442 2.13 -29.83 -7.45
C ASP A 442 2.45 -30.21 -8.90
N LYS A 443 1.83 -29.50 -9.87
CA LYS A 443 2.06 -29.65 -11.30
C LYS A 443 2.58 -28.37 -11.96
N GLN A 444 3.50 -27.68 -11.31
CA GLN A 444 4.17 -26.48 -11.83
C GLN A 444 3.19 -25.37 -12.26
N GLY A 445 2.07 -25.24 -11.54
CA GLY A 445 1.09 -24.20 -11.83
C GLY A 445 0.17 -24.48 -13.02
N GLU A 446 -0.05 -25.78 -13.37
CA GLU A 446 -1.08 -26.14 -14.36
C GLU A 446 -2.44 -25.53 -13.97
N VAL A 447 -3.12 -24.86 -14.91
CA VAL A 447 -4.40 -24.22 -14.64
C VAL A 447 -5.49 -25.29 -14.44
N LEU A 448 -6.07 -25.34 -13.25
CA LEU A 448 -7.20 -26.22 -12.93
C LEU A 448 -8.51 -25.66 -13.46
N TRP A 449 -8.73 -24.37 -13.23
CA TRP A 449 -9.87 -23.62 -13.74
C TRP A 449 -9.58 -22.12 -13.75
N GLN A 450 -10.36 -21.40 -14.54
CA GLN A 450 -10.40 -19.94 -14.54
C GLN A 450 -11.84 -19.45 -14.64
N ARG A 451 -12.17 -18.33 -13.99
CA ARG A 451 -13.52 -17.76 -14.00
C ARG A 451 -13.46 -16.25 -14.12
N ARG A 452 -14.11 -15.72 -15.14
CA ARG A 452 -14.32 -14.28 -15.26
C ARG A 452 -15.49 -13.85 -14.37
N VAL A 453 -15.25 -12.85 -13.51
CA VAL A 453 -16.26 -12.24 -12.62
C VAL A 453 -16.52 -10.78 -12.96
N GLY A 454 -15.60 -10.13 -13.70
CA GLY A 454 -15.69 -8.73 -14.05
C GLY A 454 -15.14 -8.41 -15.43
N ARG A 455 -15.21 -7.14 -15.79
CA ARG A 455 -14.68 -6.61 -17.05
C ARG A 455 -13.16 -6.49 -17.02
N GLY A 456 -12.62 -6.06 -15.85
CA GLY A 456 -11.21 -5.75 -15.66
C GLY A 456 -10.81 -4.36 -16.13
N GLY A 457 -9.55 -4.02 -15.90
CA GLY A 457 -8.90 -2.76 -16.22
C GLY A 457 -7.80 -2.42 -15.21
N PRO A 458 -7.03 -1.35 -15.42
CA PRO A 458 -5.93 -0.95 -14.52
C PRO A 458 -6.35 -0.77 -13.05
N THR A 459 -7.59 -0.40 -12.82
CA THR A 459 -8.20 -0.26 -11.49
C THR A 459 -9.42 -1.18 -11.34
N GLY A 460 -9.58 -2.11 -12.25
CA GLY A 460 -10.71 -3.04 -12.34
C GLY A 460 -10.43 -4.40 -11.72
N GLY A 461 -11.30 -5.33 -12.02
CA GLY A 461 -11.20 -6.74 -11.64
C GLY A 461 -11.11 -7.00 -10.16
N VAL A 462 -10.22 -7.92 -9.77
CA VAL A 462 -9.98 -8.31 -8.38
C VAL A 462 -8.68 -7.67 -7.90
N GLN A 463 -8.75 -6.87 -6.84
CA GLN A 463 -7.63 -6.03 -6.41
C GLN A 463 -6.81 -6.66 -5.28
N TRP A 464 -7.31 -6.68 -4.04
CA TRP A 464 -6.44 -6.85 -2.87
C TRP A 464 -6.43 -8.24 -2.26
N GLY A 465 -7.48 -8.97 -2.35
CA GLY A 465 -7.50 -10.31 -1.79
C GLY A 465 -8.88 -10.90 -1.63
N SER A 466 -8.94 -12.19 -1.85
CA SER A 466 -10.12 -13.02 -1.65
C SER A 466 -10.06 -13.73 -0.30
N ALA A 467 -11.17 -14.31 0.15
CA ALA A 467 -11.23 -15.20 1.29
C ALA A 467 -11.76 -16.56 0.86
N THR A 468 -11.45 -17.62 1.61
CA THR A 468 -11.98 -18.95 1.32
C THR A 468 -12.60 -19.55 2.58
N ASP A 469 -13.61 -20.40 2.39
CA ASP A 469 -13.99 -21.43 3.35
C ASP A 469 -13.67 -22.82 2.78
N GLU A 470 -14.27 -23.86 3.31
CA GLU A 470 -14.05 -25.24 2.85
C GLU A 470 -14.64 -25.50 1.44
N ASN A 471 -15.54 -24.69 0.93
CA ASN A 471 -16.30 -24.92 -0.29
C ASN A 471 -16.08 -23.88 -1.38
N ASN A 472 -15.92 -22.60 -0.98
CA ASN A 472 -15.95 -21.46 -1.88
C ASN A 472 -14.74 -20.53 -1.68
N VAL A 473 -14.37 -19.83 -2.75
CA VAL A 473 -13.60 -18.59 -2.69
C VAL A 473 -14.54 -17.41 -2.90
N TYR A 474 -14.45 -16.42 -2.01
CA TYR A 474 -15.24 -15.19 -2.02
C TYR A 474 -14.43 -14.06 -2.62
N VAL A 475 -14.96 -13.48 -3.68
CA VAL A 475 -14.23 -12.53 -4.54
C VAL A 475 -15.01 -11.23 -4.65
N ALA A 476 -14.42 -10.15 -4.21
CA ALA A 476 -14.97 -8.81 -4.40
C ALA A 476 -14.52 -8.23 -5.75
N LEU A 477 -15.44 -7.57 -6.45
CA LEU A 477 -15.22 -6.97 -7.75
C LEU A 477 -15.06 -5.45 -7.63
N SER A 478 -13.93 -4.95 -8.11
CA SER A 478 -13.66 -3.52 -8.24
C SER A 478 -14.33 -2.94 -9.50
N ASP A 479 -13.78 -3.21 -10.66
CA ASP A 479 -14.21 -2.66 -11.97
C ASP A 479 -14.43 -1.13 -11.94
N VAL A 480 -13.57 -0.40 -11.21
CA VAL A 480 -13.59 1.06 -11.14
C VAL A 480 -13.45 1.66 -12.53
N VAL A 481 -14.29 2.64 -12.83
CA VAL A 481 -14.21 3.45 -14.03
C VAL A 481 -14.12 4.92 -13.65
N MET A 482 -13.12 5.60 -14.21
CA MET A 482 -13.02 7.05 -14.14
C MET A 482 -13.44 7.64 -15.49
N LYS A 483 -14.33 8.63 -15.46
CA LYS A 483 -14.79 9.37 -16.64
C LYS A 483 -14.21 10.79 -16.63
N PRO A 484 -13.63 11.27 -17.75
CA PRO A 484 -13.33 12.68 -17.90
C PRO A 484 -14.61 13.50 -17.76
N VAL A 485 -14.54 14.59 -17.00
CA VAL A 485 -15.67 15.50 -16.76
C VAL A 485 -15.19 16.96 -16.84
N PRO A 486 -16.09 17.93 -17.06
CA PRO A 486 -15.73 19.34 -16.99
C PRO A 486 -15.11 19.72 -15.65
N ALA A 487 -14.18 20.65 -15.67
CA ALA A 487 -13.59 21.21 -14.46
C ALA A 487 -14.67 21.81 -13.53
N GLY A 488 -14.55 21.58 -12.22
CA GLY A 488 -15.52 22.05 -11.24
C GLY A 488 -16.78 21.20 -11.09
N THR A 489 -16.87 20.07 -11.80
CA THR A 489 -17.94 19.08 -11.56
C THR A 489 -17.89 18.60 -10.10
N PRO A 490 -19.01 18.60 -9.36
CA PRO A 490 -19.02 18.07 -7.99
C PRO A 490 -18.51 16.63 -7.91
N GLY A 491 -17.60 16.36 -6.98
CA GLY A 491 -16.96 15.03 -6.84
C GLY A 491 -15.88 14.72 -7.87
N ALA A 492 -15.61 15.60 -8.83
CA ALA A 492 -14.49 15.45 -9.76
C ALA A 492 -13.16 15.74 -9.08
N ARG A 493 -12.11 15.08 -9.55
CA ARG A 493 -10.71 15.29 -9.13
C ARG A 493 -9.83 15.55 -10.33
N ASP A 494 -8.80 16.35 -10.13
CA ASP A 494 -7.79 16.56 -11.18
C ASP A 494 -6.90 15.33 -11.30
N THR A 495 -6.68 14.89 -12.53
CA THR A 495 -5.73 13.84 -12.84
C THR A 495 -4.32 14.41 -13.01
N ALA A 496 -3.32 13.56 -12.91
CA ALA A 496 -1.92 13.92 -13.19
C ALA A 496 -1.71 14.45 -14.64
N PHE A 497 -2.67 14.21 -15.54
CA PHE A 497 -2.62 14.61 -16.94
C PHE A 497 -3.37 15.92 -17.24
N GLY A 498 -3.78 16.68 -16.22
CA GLY A 498 -4.35 18.02 -16.37
C GLY A 498 -5.83 18.09 -16.75
N PHE A 499 -6.56 16.97 -16.76
CA PHE A 499 -8.01 16.96 -16.90
C PHE A 499 -8.71 16.51 -15.62
N ALA A 500 -9.97 16.90 -15.44
CA ALA A 500 -10.79 16.44 -14.33
C ALA A 500 -11.43 15.09 -14.67
N ALA A 501 -11.44 14.18 -13.71
CA ALA A 501 -12.16 12.91 -13.83
C ALA A 501 -13.01 12.65 -12.58
N GLN A 502 -14.04 11.85 -12.75
CA GLN A 502 -14.96 11.44 -11.70
C GLN A 502 -15.15 9.93 -11.76
N LEU A 503 -15.30 9.29 -10.60
CA LEU A 503 -15.70 7.88 -10.53
C LEU A 503 -17.10 7.71 -11.12
N ASP A 504 -17.29 6.64 -11.89
CA ASP A 504 -18.61 6.31 -12.43
C ASP A 504 -19.47 5.65 -11.35
N PRO A 505 -20.58 6.26 -10.90
CA PRO A 505 -21.42 5.70 -9.84
C PRO A 505 -22.27 4.50 -10.28
N LYS A 506 -22.22 4.11 -11.56
CA LYS A 506 -23.05 3.05 -12.13
C LYS A 506 -22.31 1.79 -12.51
N ILE A 507 -20.97 1.82 -12.43
CA ILE A 507 -20.13 0.72 -12.93
C ILE A 507 -19.22 0.20 -11.82
N GLY A 508 -19.15 -1.13 -11.72
CA GLY A 508 -18.31 -1.87 -10.76
C GLY A 508 -19.11 -2.45 -9.60
N GLY A 509 -18.38 -3.13 -8.74
CA GLY A 509 -18.91 -3.69 -7.50
C GLY A 509 -19.61 -5.03 -7.64
N GLY A 510 -19.74 -5.67 -6.51
CA GLY A 510 -20.35 -6.96 -6.33
C GLY A 510 -19.45 -7.95 -5.61
N LEU A 511 -20.08 -8.93 -4.98
CA LEU A 511 -19.40 -10.03 -4.30
C LEU A 511 -19.82 -11.35 -4.94
N PHE A 512 -18.86 -12.23 -5.18
CA PHE A 512 -19.04 -13.53 -5.80
C PHE A 512 -18.56 -14.63 -4.87
N ALA A 513 -19.29 -15.74 -4.82
CA ALA A 513 -18.80 -17.01 -4.30
C ALA A 513 -18.54 -17.96 -5.46
N LEU A 514 -17.34 -18.48 -5.58
CA LEU A 514 -16.96 -19.46 -6.60
C LEU A 514 -16.58 -20.76 -5.91
N LYS A 515 -17.09 -21.89 -6.42
CA LYS A 515 -16.75 -23.21 -5.91
C LYS A 515 -15.24 -23.48 -6.06
N LEU A 516 -14.55 -23.83 -5.00
CA LEU A 516 -13.12 -24.14 -5.01
C LEU A 516 -12.73 -25.19 -6.05
N SER A 517 -13.58 -26.19 -6.24
CA SER A 517 -13.30 -27.34 -7.10
C SER A 517 -13.40 -27.08 -8.60
N SER A 518 -14.19 -26.06 -9.03
CA SER A 518 -14.56 -25.88 -10.45
C SER A 518 -14.58 -24.43 -10.93
N GLY A 519 -14.52 -23.47 -10.01
CA GLY A 519 -14.71 -22.04 -10.34
C GLY A 519 -16.12 -21.67 -10.78
N GLU A 520 -17.11 -22.57 -10.63
CA GLU A 520 -18.51 -22.23 -10.89
C GLU A 520 -19.01 -21.21 -9.88
N ILE A 521 -19.78 -20.23 -10.35
CA ILE A 521 -20.45 -19.25 -9.49
C ILE A 521 -21.51 -19.97 -8.66
N ALA A 522 -21.31 -20.04 -7.35
CA ALA A 522 -22.32 -20.54 -6.41
C ALA A 522 -23.43 -19.49 -6.20
N TRP A 523 -23.01 -18.24 -6.00
CA TRP A 523 -23.90 -17.08 -5.95
C TRP A 523 -23.13 -15.80 -6.29
N GLN A 524 -23.86 -14.74 -6.63
CA GLN A 524 -23.34 -13.39 -6.80
C GLN A 524 -24.31 -12.37 -6.24
N THR A 525 -23.79 -11.35 -5.58
CA THR A 525 -24.58 -10.23 -5.06
C THR A 525 -24.04 -8.93 -5.67
N PRO A 526 -24.82 -8.27 -6.54
CA PRO A 526 -24.46 -6.96 -7.06
C PRO A 526 -24.35 -5.94 -5.92
N HIS A 527 -23.51 -4.93 -6.11
CA HIS A 527 -23.47 -3.80 -5.20
C HIS A 527 -24.82 -3.07 -5.18
N PRO A 528 -25.32 -2.62 -4.01
CA PRO A 528 -26.61 -1.91 -3.92
C PRO A 528 -26.73 -0.63 -4.75
N GLY A 529 -25.58 -0.10 -5.24
CA GLY A 529 -25.48 1.13 -6.02
C GLY A 529 -25.11 2.34 -5.17
N CYS A 530 -24.72 3.42 -5.85
CA CYS A 530 -24.37 4.71 -5.24
C CYS A 530 -25.49 5.75 -5.32
N GLY A 531 -26.61 5.43 -5.98
CA GLY A 531 -27.61 6.43 -6.32
C GLY A 531 -26.98 7.54 -7.17
N ASP A 532 -27.30 8.79 -6.83
CA ASP A 532 -26.78 10.00 -7.50
C ASP A 532 -25.67 10.69 -6.67
N SER A 533 -25.02 10.00 -5.73
CA SER A 533 -23.99 10.58 -4.87
C SER A 533 -22.72 10.91 -5.67
N PRO A 534 -22.34 12.20 -5.80
CA PRO A 534 -21.18 12.60 -6.58
C PRO A 534 -19.87 12.04 -6.02
N GLY A 535 -19.04 11.43 -6.89
CA GLY A 535 -17.75 10.87 -6.49
C GLY A 535 -17.82 9.53 -5.76
N CYS A 536 -19.02 8.96 -5.57
CA CYS A 536 -19.19 7.59 -5.13
C CYS A 536 -18.86 6.60 -6.25
N SER A 537 -18.40 5.41 -5.89
CA SER A 537 -18.23 4.27 -6.79
C SER A 537 -18.77 3.01 -6.13
N PRO A 538 -19.50 2.17 -6.86
CA PRO A 538 -19.97 0.88 -6.35
C PRO A 538 -18.86 -0.18 -6.27
N ALA A 539 -17.64 0.14 -6.64
CA ALA A 539 -16.51 -0.79 -6.61
C ALA A 539 -16.30 -1.38 -5.20
N GLN A 540 -16.19 -2.71 -5.13
CA GLN A 540 -15.81 -3.44 -3.94
C GLN A 540 -14.40 -3.98 -4.14
N SER A 541 -13.40 -3.23 -3.67
CA SER A 541 -12.00 -3.58 -3.90
C SER A 541 -11.23 -3.96 -2.64
N ALA A 542 -11.76 -3.67 -1.45
CA ALA A 542 -11.14 -4.09 -0.20
C ALA A 542 -11.02 -5.62 -0.11
N ALA A 543 -9.97 -6.09 0.56
CA ALA A 543 -9.78 -7.51 0.78
C ALA A 543 -10.96 -8.11 1.54
N VAL A 544 -11.43 -9.26 1.05
CA VAL A 544 -12.55 -10.01 1.64
C VAL A 544 -12.09 -10.73 2.90
N THR A 545 -12.97 -10.89 3.86
CA THR A 545 -12.74 -11.68 5.07
C THR A 545 -13.94 -12.55 5.34
N ALA A 546 -13.73 -13.80 5.75
CA ALA A 546 -14.81 -14.73 6.08
C ALA A 546 -14.67 -15.27 7.52
N ILE A 547 -15.83 -15.55 8.09
CA ILE A 547 -16.02 -16.35 9.32
C ILE A 547 -17.11 -17.40 9.01
N PRO A 548 -17.32 -18.41 9.87
CA PRO A 548 -18.41 -19.36 9.62
C PRO A 548 -19.78 -18.67 9.41
N GLY A 549 -20.36 -18.88 8.25
CA GLY A 549 -21.67 -18.33 7.87
C GLY A 549 -21.66 -16.91 7.33
N VAL A 550 -20.55 -16.16 7.37
CA VAL A 550 -20.51 -14.72 7.01
C VAL A 550 -19.28 -14.34 6.21
N VAL A 551 -19.48 -13.47 5.22
CA VAL A 551 -18.42 -12.85 4.41
C VAL A 551 -18.50 -11.33 4.54
N PHE A 552 -17.36 -10.67 4.84
CA PHE A 552 -17.27 -9.22 4.95
C PHE A 552 -16.55 -8.63 3.74
N SER A 553 -17.12 -7.58 3.16
CA SER A 553 -16.55 -6.85 2.02
C SER A 553 -16.77 -5.35 2.17
N GLY A 554 -15.71 -4.57 1.97
CA GLY A 554 -15.75 -3.12 1.96
C GLY A 554 -15.77 -2.55 0.54
N GLY A 555 -16.32 -1.35 0.38
CA GLY A 555 -16.45 -0.68 -0.90
C GLY A 555 -15.92 0.74 -0.94
N LEU A 556 -15.71 1.27 -2.14
CA LEU A 556 -15.30 2.67 -2.34
C LEU A 556 -16.41 3.67 -1.99
N ASP A 557 -17.63 3.20 -1.82
CA ASP A 557 -18.74 3.95 -1.25
C ASP A 557 -18.60 4.20 0.26
N GLY A 558 -17.58 3.59 0.89
CA GLY A 558 -17.30 3.69 2.32
C GLY A 558 -18.16 2.79 3.20
N HIS A 559 -18.91 1.88 2.61
CA HIS A 559 -19.71 0.90 3.34
C HIS A 559 -18.93 -0.40 3.59
N LEU A 560 -19.01 -0.90 4.80
CA LEU A 560 -18.64 -2.28 5.13
C LEU A 560 -19.91 -3.12 5.24
N ARG A 561 -19.98 -4.17 4.43
CA ARG A 561 -21.12 -5.07 4.37
C ARG A 561 -20.74 -6.47 4.82
N ALA A 562 -21.68 -7.13 5.51
CA ALA A 562 -21.62 -8.55 5.82
C ALA A 562 -22.69 -9.29 5.01
N TYR A 563 -22.30 -10.40 4.41
CA TYR A 563 -23.12 -11.23 3.54
C TYR A 563 -23.23 -12.63 4.13
N ALA A 564 -24.37 -13.28 4.01
CA ALA A 564 -24.48 -14.71 4.30
C ALA A 564 -23.61 -15.51 3.33
N SER A 565 -22.78 -16.43 3.84
CA SER A 565 -21.91 -17.24 2.98
C SER A 565 -22.66 -18.25 2.12
N GLU A 566 -23.90 -18.60 2.48
CA GLU A 566 -24.72 -19.57 1.80
C GLU A 566 -25.28 -19.05 0.46
N ASP A 567 -25.82 -17.82 0.44
CA ASP A 567 -26.57 -17.27 -0.69
C ASP A 567 -26.24 -15.81 -1.04
N GLY A 568 -25.37 -15.17 -0.24
CA GLY A 568 -24.90 -13.81 -0.47
C GLY A 568 -25.87 -12.68 -0.10
N HIS A 569 -26.98 -12.94 0.61
CA HIS A 569 -27.83 -11.85 1.06
C HIS A 569 -27.13 -11.00 2.14
N ILE A 570 -27.44 -9.70 2.17
CA ILE A 570 -26.80 -8.76 3.10
C ILE A 570 -27.41 -8.93 4.50
N LEU A 571 -26.54 -9.27 5.47
CA LEU A 571 -26.89 -9.41 6.89
C LEU A 571 -26.73 -8.09 7.67
N TRP A 572 -25.77 -7.27 7.25
CA TRP A 572 -25.43 -6.02 7.93
C TRP A 572 -24.72 -5.08 6.95
N ASP A 573 -24.99 -3.78 7.11
CA ASP A 573 -24.41 -2.73 6.29
C ASP A 573 -24.16 -1.51 7.17
N VAL A 574 -22.95 -0.97 7.15
CA VAL A 574 -22.56 0.23 7.91
C VAL A 574 -21.84 1.22 7.02
N ASP A 575 -22.37 2.45 6.98
CA ASP A 575 -21.70 3.61 6.41
C ASP A 575 -20.62 4.12 7.37
N THR A 576 -19.38 4.15 6.90
CA THR A 576 -18.24 4.67 7.65
C THR A 576 -17.85 6.09 7.23
N THR A 577 -18.49 6.70 6.24
CA THR A 577 -18.17 8.04 5.69
C THR A 577 -18.70 9.18 6.55
N LYS A 578 -18.34 9.20 7.82
CA LYS A 578 -18.81 10.20 8.80
C LYS A 578 -17.73 10.55 9.82
N ASP A 579 -18.01 11.59 10.61
CA ASP A 579 -17.16 11.97 11.73
C ASP A 579 -17.32 11.00 12.90
N PHE A 580 -16.21 10.72 13.58
CA PHE A 580 -16.18 9.84 14.73
C PHE A 580 -15.59 10.53 15.96
N LYS A 581 -16.22 10.30 17.12
CA LYS A 581 -15.60 10.56 18.41
C LYS A 581 -14.56 9.48 18.68
N THR A 582 -13.30 9.86 18.79
CA THR A 582 -12.19 8.93 18.91
C THR A 582 -11.72 8.74 20.35
N ALA A 583 -11.17 7.56 20.66
CA ALA A 583 -10.58 7.24 21.95
C ALA A 583 -9.33 8.08 22.27
N ASN A 584 -8.60 8.50 21.22
CA ASN A 584 -7.39 9.31 21.36
C ASN A 584 -7.60 10.83 21.19
N GLY A 585 -8.84 11.29 21.05
CA GLY A 585 -9.17 12.72 20.93
C GLY A 585 -8.80 13.38 19.58
N VAL A 586 -8.22 12.64 18.65
CA VAL A 586 -7.91 13.13 17.30
C VAL A 586 -9.18 13.24 16.49
N LYS A 587 -9.39 14.37 15.79
CA LYS A 587 -10.51 14.50 14.84
C LYS A 587 -10.35 13.45 13.75
N ALA A 588 -11.40 12.64 13.53
CA ALA A 588 -11.37 11.59 12.54
C ALA A 588 -12.67 11.53 11.74
N HIS A 589 -12.49 11.29 10.46
CA HIS A 589 -13.55 11.07 9.49
C HIS A 589 -13.25 9.76 8.74
N GLY A 590 -14.27 8.95 8.52
CA GLY A 590 -14.12 7.76 7.70
C GLY A 590 -14.30 8.06 6.23
N GLY A 591 -13.86 7.17 5.37
CA GLY A 591 -13.90 7.32 3.92
C GLY A 591 -14.05 5.99 3.22
N ALA A 592 -13.55 5.88 2.00
CA ALA A 592 -13.60 4.66 1.21
C ALA A 592 -12.90 3.49 1.93
N LEU A 593 -13.42 2.30 1.72
CA LEU A 593 -12.83 1.05 2.15
C LEU A 593 -12.19 0.37 0.94
N ASP A 594 -10.84 0.32 0.95
CA ASP A 594 -10.04 -0.29 -0.09
C ASP A 594 -8.72 -0.79 0.52
N GLY A 595 -8.06 -1.75 -0.12
CA GLY A 595 -6.84 -2.36 0.41
C GLY A 595 -7.13 -3.33 1.55
N PRO A 596 -6.99 -2.96 2.83
CA PRO A 596 -7.21 -3.87 3.93
C PRO A 596 -8.68 -4.25 4.09
N GLY A 597 -8.91 -5.51 4.46
CA GLY A 597 -10.23 -6.00 4.83
C GLY A 597 -10.51 -5.88 6.33
N ALA A 598 -11.72 -6.27 6.73
CA ALA A 598 -12.07 -6.42 8.12
C ALA A 598 -11.24 -7.52 8.80
N VAL A 599 -10.96 -7.35 10.08
CA VAL A 599 -10.29 -8.33 10.95
C VAL A 599 -11.23 -8.66 12.10
N ILE A 600 -11.55 -9.93 12.29
CA ILE A 600 -12.50 -10.38 13.31
C ILE A 600 -11.78 -11.23 14.35
N VAL A 601 -11.79 -10.81 15.61
CA VAL A 601 -11.10 -11.50 16.71
C VAL A 601 -11.86 -11.32 18.01
N GLY A 602 -12.18 -12.43 18.70
CA GLY A 602 -12.75 -12.39 20.02
C GLY A 602 -14.07 -11.61 20.12
N GLY A 603 -14.94 -11.72 19.11
CA GLY A 603 -16.24 -11.02 19.06
C GLY A 603 -16.15 -9.57 18.58
N THR A 604 -14.94 -9.07 18.25
CA THR A 604 -14.74 -7.68 17.78
C THR A 604 -14.28 -7.67 16.34
N LEU A 605 -14.85 -6.78 15.54
CA LEU A 605 -14.48 -6.50 14.16
C LEU A 605 -13.70 -5.19 14.10
N PHE A 606 -12.52 -5.20 13.48
CA PHE A 606 -11.68 -4.03 13.27
C PHE A 606 -11.56 -3.73 11.78
N VAL A 607 -11.68 -2.45 11.40
CA VAL A 607 -11.52 -2.02 10.01
C VAL A 607 -10.97 -0.60 9.94
N ASN A 608 -10.00 -0.36 9.05
CA ASN A 608 -9.57 0.97 8.67
C ASN A 608 -10.51 1.57 7.62
N SER A 609 -10.88 2.83 7.78
CA SER A 609 -11.72 3.58 6.84
C SER A 609 -11.03 4.89 6.44
N GLY A 610 -10.79 5.03 5.11
CA GLY A 610 -10.13 6.20 4.55
C GLY A 610 -9.05 5.89 3.51
N TYR A 611 -9.36 5.17 2.46
CA TYR A 611 -8.43 4.89 1.36
C TYR A 611 -8.61 5.90 0.22
N ALA A 612 -7.90 7.04 0.30
CA ALA A 612 -8.01 8.15 -0.65
C ALA A 612 -7.17 7.92 -1.93
N PHE A 613 -7.32 6.79 -2.61
CA PHE A 613 -6.66 6.52 -3.88
C PHE A 613 -7.66 6.62 -5.04
N LEU A 614 -7.22 7.01 -6.23
CA LEU A 614 -8.02 7.12 -7.46
C LEU A 614 -9.32 7.94 -7.33
N GLY A 615 -9.34 8.89 -6.42
CA GLY A 615 -10.53 9.73 -6.26
C GLY A 615 -11.53 9.27 -5.21
N ALA A 616 -11.29 8.16 -4.53
CA ALA A 616 -12.12 7.70 -3.43
C ALA A 616 -12.09 8.63 -2.20
N ALA A 617 -13.09 8.54 -1.34
CA ALA A 617 -13.23 9.40 -0.18
C ALA A 617 -12.07 9.22 0.81
N PRO A 618 -11.37 10.32 1.21
CA PRO A 618 -10.32 10.25 2.21
C PRO A 618 -10.90 10.00 3.60
N GLY A 619 -10.05 9.49 4.51
CA GLY A 619 -10.38 9.30 5.92
C GLY A 619 -9.15 8.89 6.71
N ASN A 620 -9.24 8.93 8.04
CA ASN A 620 -8.13 8.70 8.94
C ASN A 620 -8.52 7.92 10.19
N VAL A 621 -9.39 6.92 10.06
CA VAL A 621 -9.95 6.25 11.24
C VAL A 621 -9.80 4.73 11.20
N LEU A 622 -9.44 4.15 12.35
CA LEU A 622 -9.62 2.73 12.67
C LEU A 622 -10.87 2.59 13.53
N LEU A 623 -11.77 1.71 13.14
CA LEU A 623 -13.04 1.43 13.79
C LEU A 623 -13.04 0.04 14.40
N ALA A 624 -13.58 -0.09 15.60
CA ALA A 624 -13.87 -1.36 16.25
C ALA A 624 -15.38 -1.49 16.47
N PHE A 625 -15.94 -2.61 16.04
CA PHE A 625 -17.35 -2.94 16.22
C PHE A 625 -17.48 -4.21 17.05
N SER A 626 -18.42 -4.24 17.95
CA SER A 626 -18.78 -5.43 18.74
C SER A 626 -20.29 -5.56 18.88
N VAL A 627 -20.74 -6.69 19.39
CA VAL A 627 -22.17 -6.87 19.64
C VAL A 627 -22.64 -5.82 20.65
N ASP A 628 -23.66 -5.04 20.28
CA ASP A 628 -24.23 -3.93 21.06
C ASP A 628 -23.23 -2.79 21.40
N GLY A 629 -22.02 -2.78 20.81
CA GLY A 629 -21.01 -1.76 21.08
C GLY A 629 -20.32 -1.92 22.46
N LYS A 630 -20.33 -3.11 23.03
CA LYS A 630 -19.78 -3.42 24.35
C LYS A 630 -18.43 -4.14 24.30
#